data_03bb8c1d5cd152b6f96c501cb112beea
#
_entry.id   03bb8c1d5cd152b6f96c501cb112beea
#
_cell.length_a   1.000
_cell.length_b   1.000
_cell.length_c   1.000
_cell.angle_alpha   90.00
_cell.angle_beta   90.00
_cell.angle_gamma   90.00
#
_symmetry.space_group_name_H-M   'P 1'
#
loop_
_entity.id
_entity.type
_entity.pdbx_description
1 polymer ?
#
loop_
_entity_poly.entity_id
_entity_poly.type
_entity_poly.pdbx_seq_one_letter_code
_entity_poly.pdbx_strand_id
1 'polypeptide(L)'
;MALGGSSAILDDEIVRQLKALPGSRKRNLFEDVTEMFDRDSPANVDALERALEREDDRELTFVAHRLVGTCGTLGDLEMQSLALGLEREASSSQWNNCREIMDKLILAMSRLTERLGIPI
;
A
#
# COMPACT_ATOMS: atom_id res chain seq x y z
N MET A 1 17.40 -12.82 -8.24
CA MET A 1 17.03 -12.39 -8.10
C MET A 1 16.68 -12.09 -7.24
N ALA A 2 16.87 -11.78 -6.97
CA ALA A 2 16.64 -11.49 -6.20
C ALA A 2 15.79 -11.11 -5.95
N LEU A 3 15.52 -10.98 -6.01
CA LEU A 3 14.82 -10.56 -5.70
C LEU A 3 14.37 -10.37 -4.76
N GLY A 4 14.66 -11.18 -4.62
CA GLY A 4 13.97 -11.06 -3.43
C GLY A 4 14.13 -9.83 -2.78
N GLY A 5 15.21 -9.49 -2.72
CA GLY A 5 15.38 -8.21 -2.12
C GLY A 5 14.48 -7.16 -2.69
N SER A 6 13.67 -7.56 -3.59
CA SER A 6 12.75 -6.63 -4.20
C SER A 6 11.69 -6.13 -3.26
N SER A 7 11.64 -6.63 -2.03
CA SER A 7 10.73 -6.05 -1.07
C SER A 7 10.93 -4.55 -1.02
N ALA A 8 9.89 -3.79 -0.98
CA ALA A 8 9.90 -2.33 -1.01
C ALA A 8 10.49 -1.77 -2.29
N ILE A 9 10.68 -2.60 -3.31
CA ILE A 9 11.14 -2.12 -4.60
C ILE A 9 9.93 -1.86 -5.48
N LEU A 10 9.87 -0.67 -6.02
CA LEU A 10 8.83 -0.32 -6.97
C LEU A 10 9.15 -0.97 -8.31
N ASP A 11 8.12 -1.27 -9.08
CA ASP A 11 8.29 -1.75 -10.44
C ASP A 11 8.82 -0.59 -11.27
N ASP A 12 10.08 -0.67 -11.69
CA ASP A 12 10.75 0.43 -12.40
C ASP A 12 10.03 0.81 -13.70
N GLU A 13 9.47 -0.16 -14.38
CA GLU A 13 8.74 0.11 -15.62
C GLU A 13 7.48 0.91 -15.36
N ILE A 14 6.72 0.54 -14.34
CA ILE A 14 5.50 1.27 -13.99
C ILE A 14 5.84 2.68 -13.55
N VAL A 15 6.88 2.84 -12.73
CA VAL A 15 7.31 4.18 -12.29
C VAL A 15 7.70 5.04 -13.49
N ARG A 16 8.45 4.45 -14.42
CA ARG A 16 8.87 5.19 -15.62
C ARG A 16 7.66 5.62 -16.46
N GLN A 17 6.69 4.72 -16.62
CA GLN A 17 5.47 5.03 -17.36
C GLN A 17 4.67 6.14 -16.69
N LEU A 18 4.55 6.09 -15.36
CA LEU A 18 3.82 7.11 -14.63
C LEU A 18 4.49 8.48 -14.75
N LYS A 19 5.84 8.50 -14.71
CA LYS A 19 6.57 9.75 -14.85
C LYS A 19 6.45 10.35 -16.25
N ALA A 20 6.18 9.51 -17.24
CA ALA A 20 6.04 9.95 -18.62
C ALA A 20 4.63 10.45 -18.94
N LEU A 21 3.64 10.12 -18.09
CA LEU A 21 2.26 10.52 -18.32
C LEU A 21 1.98 11.90 -17.70
N PRO A 22 1.13 12.70 -18.36
CA PRO A 22 0.78 14.00 -17.81
C PRO A 22 -0.04 13.86 -16.54
N GLY A 23 0.28 14.68 -15.57
CA GLY A 23 -0.49 14.80 -14.36
C GLY A 23 -1.12 16.18 -14.28
N SER A 24 -1.45 16.65 -13.10
CA SER A 24 -2.07 17.94 -12.89
C SER A 24 -1.02 19.03 -12.73
N ARG A 25 -1.35 20.27 -13.07
CA ARG A 25 -0.52 21.44 -12.79
C ARG A 25 0.93 21.30 -13.22
N LYS A 26 1.17 20.79 -14.42
CA LYS A 26 2.51 20.60 -14.97
C LYS A 26 3.31 19.52 -14.25
N ARG A 27 2.65 18.67 -13.48
CA ARG A 27 3.28 17.55 -12.79
C ARG A 27 3.07 16.29 -13.62
N ASN A 28 3.89 15.29 -13.39
CA ASN A 28 3.63 14.00 -14.02
C ASN A 28 2.70 13.18 -13.13
N LEU A 29 2.15 12.13 -13.70
CA LEU A 29 1.18 11.30 -12.98
C LEU A 29 1.81 10.63 -11.75
N PHE A 30 3.09 10.30 -11.83
CA PHE A 30 3.78 9.70 -10.68
C PHE A 30 3.74 10.63 -9.46
N GLU A 31 3.99 11.92 -9.68
CA GLU A 31 3.96 12.90 -8.58
C GLU A 31 2.56 13.03 -7.98
N ASP A 32 1.53 13.01 -8.83
CA ASP A 32 0.15 13.09 -8.34
C ASP A 32 -0.20 11.87 -7.48
N VAL A 33 0.19 10.67 -7.92
CA VAL A 33 -0.10 9.44 -7.19
C VAL A 33 0.66 9.38 -5.88
N THR A 34 1.92 9.81 -5.86
CA THR A 34 2.71 9.81 -4.62
C THR A 34 2.13 10.80 -3.61
N GLU A 35 1.69 11.97 -4.07
CA GLU A 35 1.06 12.94 -3.19
C GLU A 35 -0.23 12.39 -2.59
N MET A 36 -1.03 11.72 -3.42
CA MET A 36 -2.27 11.09 -2.95
C MET A 36 -1.97 10.00 -1.92
N PHE A 37 -0.95 9.19 -2.17
CA PHE A 37 -0.55 8.15 -1.23
C PHE A 37 -0.12 8.74 0.10
N ASP A 38 0.72 9.78 0.07
CA ASP A 38 1.19 10.44 1.29
C ASP A 38 0.02 11.02 2.08
N ARG A 39 -0.89 11.67 1.39
CA ARG A 39 -2.05 12.32 2.03
C ARG A 39 -2.97 11.29 2.69
N ASP A 40 -3.20 10.15 2.01
CA ASP A 40 -4.19 9.18 2.45
C ASP A 40 -3.64 8.11 3.39
N SER A 41 -2.31 7.93 3.43
CA SER A 41 -1.70 6.86 4.23
C SER A 41 -2.03 6.89 5.71
N PRO A 42 -1.96 8.05 6.40
CA PRO A 42 -2.28 8.07 7.83
C PRO A 42 -3.71 7.61 8.11
N ALA A 43 -4.66 8.04 7.27
CA ALA A 43 -6.05 7.64 7.43
C ALA A 43 -6.24 6.16 7.15
N ASN A 44 -5.52 5.63 6.17
CA ASN A 44 -5.59 4.21 5.83
C ASN A 44 -5.04 3.34 6.95
N VAL A 45 -3.89 3.72 7.53
CA VAL A 45 -3.33 2.98 8.66
C VAL A 45 -4.29 3.00 9.84
N ASP A 46 -4.85 4.17 10.15
CA ASP A 46 -5.79 4.31 11.25
C ASP A 46 -7.03 3.43 11.03
N ALA A 47 -7.56 3.42 9.82
CA ALA A 47 -8.73 2.60 9.50
C ALA A 47 -8.42 1.11 9.62
N LEU A 48 -7.25 0.69 9.15
CA LEU A 48 -6.81 -0.70 9.26
C LEU A 48 -6.68 -1.12 10.72
N GLU A 49 -6.04 -0.28 11.53
CA GLU A 49 -5.82 -0.60 12.94
C GLU A 49 -7.12 -0.68 13.70
N ARG A 50 -8.03 0.24 13.45
CA ARG A 50 -9.35 0.22 14.11
C ARG A 50 -10.17 -0.99 13.70
N ALA A 51 -10.18 -1.32 12.42
CA ALA A 51 -10.93 -2.47 11.94
C ALA A 51 -10.39 -3.76 12.54
N LEU A 52 -9.06 -3.88 12.64
CA LEU A 52 -8.43 -5.05 13.24
C LEU A 52 -8.75 -5.15 14.73
N GLU A 53 -8.68 -4.04 15.44
CA GLU A 53 -8.97 -3.99 16.87
C GLU A 53 -10.40 -4.42 17.17
N ARG A 54 -11.34 -3.99 16.32
CA ARG A 54 -12.75 -4.34 16.46
C ARG A 54 -13.10 -5.70 15.87
N GLU A 55 -12.14 -6.33 15.20
CA GLU A 55 -12.34 -7.55 14.44
C GLU A 55 -13.53 -7.41 13.48
N ASP A 56 -13.54 -6.29 12.79
CA ASP A 56 -14.55 -5.96 11.79
C ASP A 56 -14.05 -6.45 10.43
N ASP A 57 -14.50 -7.65 10.06
CA ASP A 57 -14.02 -8.30 8.84
C ASP A 57 -14.41 -7.52 7.57
N ARG A 58 -15.57 -6.91 7.57
CA ARG A 58 -16.05 -6.14 6.41
C ARG A 58 -15.21 -4.90 6.18
N GLU A 59 -14.97 -4.14 7.23
CA GLU A 59 -14.20 -2.92 7.12
C GLU A 59 -12.75 -3.22 6.79
N LEU A 60 -12.17 -4.22 7.45
CA LEU A 60 -10.77 -4.57 7.19
C LEU A 60 -10.59 -5.06 5.75
N THR A 61 -11.50 -5.90 5.28
CA THR A 61 -11.47 -6.38 3.90
C THR A 61 -11.59 -5.21 2.92
N PHE A 62 -12.49 -4.28 3.20
CA PHE A 62 -12.72 -3.13 2.32
C PHE A 62 -11.48 -2.24 2.21
N VAL A 63 -10.88 -1.90 3.34
CA VAL A 63 -9.70 -1.02 3.33
C VAL A 63 -8.51 -1.72 2.68
N ALA A 64 -8.33 -3.01 2.98
CA ALA A 64 -7.24 -3.77 2.37
C ALA A 64 -7.41 -3.86 0.85
N HIS A 65 -8.63 -4.08 0.39
CA HIS A 65 -8.91 -4.14 -1.05
C HIS A 65 -8.56 -2.81 -1.73
N ARG A 66 -8.92 -1.71 -1.10
CA ARG A 66 -8.61 -0.39 -1.65
C ARG A 66 -7.10 -0.18 -1.76
N LEU A 67 -6.34 -0.67 -0.78
CA LEU A 67 -4.88 -0.60 -0.81
C LEU A 67 -4.27 -1.42 -1.94
N VAL A 68 -4.87 -2.57 -2.26
CA VAL A 68 -4.41 -3.38 -3.39
C VAL A 68 -4.38 -2.54 -4.67
N GLY A 69 -5.44 -1.77 -4.90
CA GLY A 69 -5.52 -0.90 -6.07
C GLY A 69 -4.46 0.20 -6.05
N THR A 70 -4.29 0.85 -4.91
CA THR A 70 -3.31 1.93 -4.77
C THR A 70 -1.90 1.41 -4.99
N CYS A 71 -1.56 0.27 -4.40
CA CYS A 71 -0.23 -0.32 -4.53
C CYS A 71 0.05 -0.75 -5.96
N GLY A 72 -0.96 -1.28 -6.65
CA GLY A 72 -0.84 -1.65 -8.05
C GLY A 72 -0.53 -0.45 -8.92
N THR A 73 -1.18 0.68 -8.65
CA THR A 73 -0.95 1.91 -9.40
C THR A 73 0.48 2.41 -9.22
N LEU A 74 1.01 2.29 -8.01
CA LEU A 74 2.39 2.71 -7.72
C LEU A 74 3.42 1.70 -8.16
N GLY A 75 3.03 0.46 -8.42
CA GLY A 75 3.96 -0.60 -8.78
C GLY A 75 4.69 -1.20 -7.57
N ASP A 76 4.16 -1.03 -6.38
CA ASP A 76 4.75 -1.65 -5.18
C ASP A 76 4.20 -3.05 -5.01
N LEU A 77 4.94 -4.03 -5.51
CA LEU A 77 4.50 -5.40 -5.53
C LEU A 77 4.48 -6.06 -4.17
N GLU A 78 5.41 -5.69 -3.29
CA GLU A 78 5.43 -6.22 -1.93
C GLU A 78 4.19 -5.77 -1.16
N MET A 79 3.93 -4.48 -1.16
CA MET A 79 2.81 -3.92 -0.43
C MET A 79 1.48 -4.43 -1.01
N GLN A 80 1.40 -4.57 -2.34
CA GLN A 80 0.22 -5.12 -2.97
C GLN A 80 -0.04 -6.56 -2.52
N SER A 81 1.01 -7.36 -2.46
CA SER A 81 0.89 -8.75 -2.02
C SER A 81 0.43 -8.84 -0.57
N LEU A 82 0.97 -7.98 0.29
CA LEU A 82 0.57 -7.94 1.70
C LEU A 82 -0.88 -7.50 1.84
N ALA A 83 -1.28 -6.48 1.11
CA ALA A 83 -2.67 -6.00 1.16
C ALA A 83 -3.64 -7.07 0.67
N LEU A 84 -3.25 -7.81 -0.38
CA LEU A 84 -4.07 -8.91 -0.90
C LEU A 84 -4.21 -10.01 0.13
N GLY A 85 -3.10 -10.36 0.79
CA GLY A 85 -3.11 -11.35 1.86
C GLY A 85 -4.00 -10.92 3.02
N LEU A 86 -3.93 -9.66 3.40
CA LEU A 86 -4.75 -9.12 4.47
C LEU A 86 -6.22 -9.20 4.10
N GLU A 87 -6.58 -8.84 2.87
CA GLU A 87 -7.94 -8.92 2.39
C GLU A 87 -8.47 -10.35 2.51
N ARG A 88 -7.68 -11.32 2.08
CA ARG A 88 -8.07 -12.72 2.11
C ARG A 88 -8.25 -13.23 3.54
N GLU A 89 -7.28 -12.95 4.42
CA GLU A 89 -7.34 -13.43 5.80
C GLU A 89 -8.46 -12.75 6.58
N ALA A 90 -8.71 -11.47 6.30
CA ALA A 90 -9.79 -10.73 6.95
C ALA A 90 -11.16 -11.29 6.55
N SER A 91 -11.34 -11.65 5.29
CA SER A 91 -12.61 -12.19 4.82
C SER A 91 -12.91 -13.56 5.44
N SER A 92 -11.87 -14.25 5.93
CA SER A 92 -12.01 -15.53 6.63
C SER A 92 -11.91 -15.37 8.15
N SER A 93 -11.88 -14.16 8.63
CA SER A 93 -11.80 -13.83 10.06
C SER A 93 -10.61 -14.47 10.77
N GLN A 94 -9.49 -14.58 10.07
CA GLN A 94 -8.26 -15.14 10.62
C GLN A 94 -7.44 -14.02 11.28
N TRP A 95 -7.87 -13.61 12.47
CA TRP A 95 -7.36 -12.40 13.11
C TRP A 95 -5.89 -12.44 13.48
N ASN A 96 -5.38 -13.59 13.91
CA ASN A 96 -3.94 -13.71 14.21
C ASN A 96 -3.10 -13.51 12.95
N ASN A 97 -3.55 -14.10 11.84
CA ASN A 97 -2.88 -13.91 10.55
C ASN A 97 -2.97 -12.46 10.11
N CYS A 98 -4.13 -11.83 10.34
CA CYS A 98 -4.30 -10.42 10.00
C CYS A 98 -3.32 -9.54 10.77
N ARG A 99 -3.08 -9.83 12.05
CA ARG A 99 -2.15 -9.05 12.86
C ARG A 99 -0.72 -9.15 12.34
N GLU A 100 -0.29 -10.36 11.98
CA GLU A 100 1.04 -10.57 11.42
C GLU A 100 1.21 -9.81 10.11
N ILE A 101 0.22 -9.91 9.23
CA ILE A 101 0.28 -9.22 7.93
C ILE A 101 0.24 -7.72 8.13
N MET A 102 -0.57 -7.25 9.07
CA MET A 102 -0.68 -5.81 9.35
C MET A 102 0.67 -5.23 9.76
N ASP A 103 1.42 -5.91 10.62
CA ASP A 103 2.72 -5.43 11.04
C ASP A 103 3.65 -5.28 9.84
N LYS A 104 3.65 -6.26 8.96
CA LYS A 104 4.48 -6.21 7.75
C LYS A 104 4.03 -5.13 6.80
N LEU A 105 2.71 -4.95 6.68
CA LEU A 105 2.14 -3.94 5.77
C LEU A 105 2.51 -2.53 6.23
N ILE A 106 2.39 -2.26 7.51
CA ILE A 106 2.73 -0.94 8.06
C ILE A 106 4.21 -0.64 7.82
N LEU A 107 5.05 -1.64 8.04
CA LEU A 107 6.49 -1.48 7.79
C LEU A 107 6.76 -1.22 6.31
N ALA A 108 6.08 -1.93 5.42
CA ALA A 108 6.24 -1.73 3.98
C ALA A 108 5.76 -0.34 3.56
N MET A 109 4.69 0.18 4.17
CA MET A 109 4.21 1.52 3.89
C MET A 109 5.25 2.57 4.32
N SER A 110 5.90 2.39 5.45
CA SER A 110 6.97 3.27 5.90
C SER A 110 8.15 3.28 4.92
N ARG A 111 8.54 2.10 4.45
CA ARG A 111 9.63 1.98 3.48
C ARG A 111 9.28 2.67 2.16
N LEU A 112 8.04 2.53 1.73
CA LEU A 112 7.61 3.19 0.50
C LEU A 112 7.66 4.70 0.64
N THR A 113 7.20 5.22 1.77
CA THR A 113 7.24 6.66 2.05
C THR A 113 8.68 7.18 1.93
N GLU A 114 9.64 6.46 2.50
CA GLU A 114 11.05 6.83 2.40
C GLU A 114 11.54 6.81 0.95
N ARG A 115 11.21 5.75 0.21
CA ARG A 115 11.67 5.60 -1.17
C ARG A 115 11.12 6.68 -2.08
N LEU A 116 9.91 7.14 -1.83
CA LEU A 116 9.30 8.20 -2.62
C LEU A 116 9.82 9.59 -2.23
N GLY A 117 10.60 9.67 -1.16
CA GLY A 117 11.14 10.95 -0.70
C GLY A 117 10.08 11.83 -0.06
N ILE A 118 9.02 11.23 0.46
CA ILE A 118 7.93 11.96 1.11
C ILE A 118 8.33 12.23 2.56
N PRO A 119 8.24 13.49 3.03
CA PRO A 119 8.53 13.79 4.42
C PRO A 119 7.55 13.08 5.35
N ILE A 120 8.09 12.58 6.44
CA ILE A 120 7.27 11.86 7.42
C ILE A 120 6.91 12.78 8.57
#